data_27407ccda353c738ea70d83aff7ff306
#
_entry.id   27407ccda353c738ea70d83aff7ff306
#
_cell.length_a   1.000
_cell.length_b   1.000
_cell.length_c   1.000
_cell.angle_alpha   90.00
_cell.angle_beta   90.00
_cell.angle_gamma   90.00
#
_symmetry.space_group_name_H-M   'P 1'
#
loop_
_entity.id
_entity.type
_entity.pdbx_description
1 polymer ?
#
loop_
_entity_poly.entity_id
_entity_poly.type
_entity_poly.pdbx_seq_one_letter_code
_entity_poly.pdbx_strand_id
1 'polypeptide(L)'
;MNFGPPEPDLMPGAHNAVRTCLAILPGERVALVADEASALVAASLEHALAEREARADCILIESFAPRPMSAAPQAVLEALEAADAGILCVQPQEGELAARMAIVATVERRRIRYAHMVGVTPRIMREGLCADYQLVDRLSQQLCERLRRASRLSVKTRGGTDFIARFEPSHAWVKTSGLINPRYWSNLPAGEVFTTPRSVDGTFVCDGTAGDYFNAKYGPLDSTPLVLEVRGGRLVDAQCERADLRNDFWDYCHTGTNSDRVGELAFGTNYGLREMIGVLLQDEKVPGVHIAFGDPYGRQTHADWAARTHVDVLTRGCNVWIDDEQVIAEGQYLLDRFDLGAPAERSTVPTR
;
A
#
# COMPACT_ATOMS: atom_id res chain seq x y z
N MET A 1 -11.43 -25.78 5.75
CA MET A 1 -10.14 -25.89 6.45
C MET A 1 -10.18 -24.92 7.61
N ASN A 2 -9.44 -25.13 8.69
CA ASN A 2 -9.34 -24.22 9.83
C ASN A 2 -7.84 -23.90 10.01
N PHE A 3 -7.47 -22.61 10.07
CA PHE A 3 -6.07 -22.19 10.22
C PHE A 3 -5.53 -22.32 11.65
N GLY A 4 -6.38 -22.69 12.62
CA GLY A 4 -6.00 -22.89 14.01
C GLY A 4 -6.48 -21.79 14.97
N PRO A 5 -5.97 -21.75 16.20
CA PRO A 5 -6.36 -20.74 17.17
C PRO A 5 -5.82 -19.35 16.77
N PRO A 6 -6.57 -18.27 17.04
CA PRO A 6 -6.09 -16.93 16.79
C PRO A 6 -5.02 -16.51 17.79
N GLU A 7 -4.13 -15.60 17.37
CA GLU A 7 -3.20 -14.93 18.27
C GLU A 7 -3.89 -13.69 18.89
N PRO A 8 -3.99 -13.59 20.21
CA PRO A 8 -4.75 -12.52 20.87
C PRO A 8 -4.30 -11.11 20.51
N ASP A 9 -3.01 -10.88 20.29
CA ASP A 9 -2.44 -9.57 19.95
C ASP A 9 -2.59 -9.19 18.46
N LEU A 10 -3.00 -10.13 17.61
CA LEU A 10 -3.36 -9.85 16.21
C LEU A 10 -4.86 -9.54 16.04
N MET A 11 -5.68 -9.86 17.03
CA MET A 11 -7.13 -9.67 16.95
C MET A 11 -7.58 -8.22 16.72
N PRO A 12 -6.96 -7.18 17.30
CA PRO A 12 -7.33 -5.79 16.99
C PRO A 12 -7.23 -5.46 15.50
N GLY A 13 -6.14 -5.88 14.84
CA GLY A 13 -5.95 -5.71 13.40
C GLY A 13 -6.92 -6.54 12.57
N ALA A 14 -7.19 -7.79 12.98
CA ALA A 14 -8.15 -8.67 12.32
C ALA A 14 -9.59 -8.11 12.42
N HIS A 15 -10.01 -7.65 13.59
CA HIS A 15 -11.30 -6.96 13.77
C HIS A 15 -11.43 -5.73 12.89
N ASN A 16 -10.38 -4.93 12.80
CA ASN A 16 -10.38 -3.72 11.98
C ASN A 16 -10.48 -4.06 10.49
N ALA A 17 -9.71 -5.04 10.02
CA ALA A 17 -9.80 -5.53 8.64
C ALA A 17 -11.21 -6.01 8.28
N VAL A 18 -11.83 -6.82 9.16
CA VAL A 18 -13.13 -7.45 8.92
C VAL A 18 -14.29 -6.46 9.14
N ARG A 19 -14.30 -5.73 10.27
CA ARG A 19 -15.45 -4.89 10.68
C ARG A 19 -15.43 -3.52 10.05
N THR A 20 -14.25 -2.91 9.94
CA THR A 20 -14.10 -1.52 9.47
C THR A 20 -13.75 -1.47 7.99
N CYS A 21 -12.66 -2.16 7.60
CA CYS A 21 -12.14 -2.06 6.23
C CYS A 21 -13.04 -2.77 5.23
N LEU A 22 -13.35 -4.05 5.46
CA LEU A 22 -14.23 -4.83 4.60
C LEU A 22 -15.71 -4.66 4.93
N ALA A 23 -16.06 -4.13 6.11
CA ALA A 23 -17.43 -3.97 6.58
C ALA A 23 -18.28 -5.25 6.40
N ILE A 24 -17.74 -6.41 6.80
CA ILE A 24 -18.40 -7.70 6.65
C ILE A 24 -19.68 -7.76 7.49
N LEU A 25 -20.75 -8.25 6.89
CA LEU A 25 -22.06 -8.40 7.51
C LEU A 25 -22.32 -9.86 7.92
N PRO A 26 -23.19 -10.10 8.93
CA PRO A 26 -23.63 -11.45 9.28
C PRO A 26 -24.21 -12.20 8.08
N GLY A 27 -23.81 -13.47 7.95
CA GLY A 27 -24.27 -14.36 6.88
C GLY A 27 -23.55 -14.22 5.54
N GLU A 28 -22.71 -13.18 5.34
CA GLU A 28 -21.91 -13.03 4.13
C GLU A 28 -20.90 -14.17 3.97
N ARG A 29 -20.67 -14.56 2.73
CA ARG A 29 -19.68 -15.56 2.35
C ARG A 29 -18.36 -14.88 2.00
N VAL A 30 -17.27 -15.26 2.69
CA VAL A 30 -15.94 -14.66 2.53
C VAL A 30 -14.93 -15.72 2.11
N ALA A 31 -14.28 -15.51 0.96
CA ALA A 31 -13.14 -16.34 0.55
C ALA A 31 -11.87 -15.82 1.28
N LEU A 32 -11.39 -16.59 2.25
CA LEU A 32 -10.14 -16.33 2.96
C LEU A 32 -9.04 -17.23 2.40
N VAL A 33 -8.16 -16.66 1.61
CA VAL A 33 -7.07 -17.36 0.92
C VAL A 33 -5.75 -17.02 1.60
N ALA A 34 -5.01 -18.03 2.05
CA ALA A 34 -3.73 -17.85 2.74
C ALA A 34 -2.69 -18.88 2.26
N ASP A 35 -1.44 -18.61 2.59
CA ASP A 35 -0.33 -19.56 2.51
C ASP A 35 0.10 -20.04 3.90
N GLU A 36 0.97 -21.07 3.97
CA GLU A 36 1.50 -21.58 5.23
C GLU A 36 2.22 -20.50 6.04
N ALA A 37 2.96 -19.61 5.37
CA ALA A 37 3.73 -18.56 6.03
C ALA A 37 2.84 -17.47 6.68
N SER A 38 1.62 -17.29 6.20
CA SER A 38 0.63 -16.34 6.73
C SER A 38 -0.45 -17.00 7.59
N ALA A 39 -0.34 -18.31 7.89
CA ALA A 39 -1.37 -19.08 8.61
C ALA A 39 -1.80 -18.44 9.94
N LEU A 40 -0.87 -17.86 10.69
CA LEU A 40 -1.14 -17.19 11.97
C LEU A 40 -2.04 -15.95 11.80
N VAL A 41 -1.77 -15.15 10.77
CA VAL A 41 -2.61 -14.00 10.42
C VAL A 41 -3.97 -14.46 9.93
N ALA A 42 -4.00 -15.51 9.09
CA ALA A 42 -5.22 -16.10 8.57
C ALA A 42 -6.12 -16.66 9.68
N ALA A 43 -5.54 -17.33 10.71
CA ALA A 43 -6.28 -17.82 11.87
C ALA A 43 -6.99 -16.68 12.62
N SER A 44 -6.32 -15.53 12.80
CA SER A 44 -6.91 -14.37 13.47
C SER A 44 -8.02 -13.72 12.62
N LEU A 45 -7.85 -13.67 11.29
CA LEU A 45 -8.88 -13.19 10.36
C LEU A 45 -10.09 -14.14 10.33
N GLU A 46 -9.87 -15.46 10.28
CA GLU A 46 -10.92 -16.49 10.35
C GLU A 46 -11.77 -16.35 11.61
N HIS A 47 -11.10 -16.15 12.77
CA HIS A 47 -11.80 -15.94 14.02
C HIS A 47 -12.62 -14.64 14.03
N ALA A 48 -12.07 -13.54 13.53
CA ALA A 48 -12.80 -12.27 13.41
C ALA A 48 -14.01 -12.37 12.46
N LEU A 49 -13.92 -13.18 11.39
CA LEU A 49 -15.04 -13.49 10.50
C LEU A 49 -16.11 -14.31 11.22
N ALA A 50 -15.73 -15.31 12.01
CA ALA A 50 -16.64 -16.12 12.80
C ALA A 50 -17.41 -15.29 13.86
N GLU A 51 -16.72 -14.36 14.55
CA GLU A 51 -17.38 -13.41 15.46
C GLU A 51 -18.36 -12.47 14.76
N ARG A 52 -18.22 -12.26 13.44
CA ARG A 52 -19.18 -11.52 12.61
C ARG A 52 -20.32 -12.38 12.08
N GLU A 53 -20.37 -13.66 12.45
CA GLU A 53 -21.32 -14.65 11.91
C GLU A 53 -21.22 -14.77 10.38
N ALA A 54 -20.05 -14.49 9.79
CA ALA A 54 -19.78 -14.68 8.38
C ALA A 54 -19.42 -16.14 8.07
N ARG A 55 -19.63 -16.55 6.82
CA ARG A 55 -19.27 -17.88 6.34
C ARG A 55 -17.92 -17.82 5.64
N ALA A 56 -16.86 -18.24 6.31
CA ALA A 56 -15.51 -18.23 5.75
C ALA A 56 -15.23 -19.51 4.94
N ASP A 57 -14.90 -19.35 3.66
CA ASP A 57 -14.29 -20.40 2.84
C ASP A 57 -12.77 -20.27 2.96
N CYS A 58 -12.18 -21.02 3.87
CA CYS A 58 -10.75 -20.98 4.16
C CYS A 58 -9.96 -21.86 3.20
N ILE A 59 -9.02 -21.27 2.46
CA ILE A 59 -8.18 -21.93 1.45
C ILE A 59 -6.71 -21.73 1.80
N LEU A 60 -6.00 -22.85 2.03
CA LEU A 60 -4.55 -22.88 2.07
C LEU A 60 -4.04 -23.19 0.65
N ILE A 61 -3.27 -22.30 0.06
CA ILE A 61 -2.85 -22.40 -1.35
C ILE A 61 -2.06 -23.69 -1.60
N GLU A 62 -1.15 -24.04 -0.70
CA GLU A 62 -0.28 -25.21 -0.81
C GLU A 62 -1.07 -26.54 -0.86
N SER A 63 -2.33 -26.57 -0.42
CA SER A 63 -3.21 -27.73 -0.58
C SER A 63 -3.69 -27.95 -2.03
N PHE A 64 -3.54 -26.95 -2.89
CA PHE A 64 -4.06 -26.98 -4.28
C PHE A 64 -2.98 -26.78 -5.33
N ALA A 65 -1.90 -26.09 -5.01
CA ALA A 65 -0.78 -25.88 -5.93
C ALA A 65 0.53 -25.67 -5.15
N PRO A 66 1.66 -26.16 -5.69
CA PRO A 66 2.97 -25.79 -5.13
C PRO A 66 3.25 -24.31 -5.36
N ARG A 67 4.11 -23.74 -4.51
CA ARG A 67 4.58 -22.37 -4.66
C ARG A 67 6.03 -22.35 -5.17
N PRO A 68 6.41 -21.40 -6.02
CA PRO A 68 5.61 -20.29 -6.57
C PRO A 68 4.53 -20.75 -7.55
N MET A 69 3.34 -20.13 -7.49
CA MET A 69 2.23 -20.46 -8.38
C MET A 69 2.45 -19.89 -9.78
N SER A 70 2.45 -20.74 -10.80
CA SER A 70 2.45 -20.29 -12.20
C SER A 70 1.07 -19.81 -12.69
N ALA A 71 -0.01 -20.29 -12.04
CA ALA A 71 -1.40 -19.89 -12.28
C ALA A 71 -2.19 -19.93 -10.99
N ALA A 72 -3.27 -19.14 -10.91
CA ALA A 72 -4.18 -19.17 -9.75
C ALA A 72 -4.88 -20.55 -9.66
N PRO A 73 -4.88 -21.19 -8.48
CA PRO A 73 -5.60 -22.44 -8.30
C PRO A 73 -7.09 -22.27 -8.59
N GLN A 74 -7.67 -23.23 -9.30
CA GLN A 74 -9.09 -23.18 -9.67
C GLN A 74 -10.01 -23.06 -8.45
N ALA A 75 -9.68 -23.74 -7.34
CA ALA A 75 -10.42 -23.65 -6.08
C ALA A 75 -10.48 -22.23 -5.50
N VAL A 76 -9.39 -21.44 -5.65
CA VAL A 76 -9.35 -20.01 -5.25
C VAL A 76 -10.31 -19.19 -6.10
N LEU A 77 -10.27 -19.39 -7.42
CA LEU A 77 -11.14 -18.65 -8.35
C LEU A 77 -12.62 -18.98 -8.11
N GLU A 78 -12.96 -20.26 -7.90
CA GLU A 78 -14.34 -20.71 -7.60
C GLU A 78 -14.85 -20.16 -6.28
N ALA A 79 -14.02 -20.11 -5.24
CA ALA A 79 -14.39 -19.52 -3.96
C ALA A 79 -14.70 -18.02 -4.10
N LEU A 80 -13.86 -17.28 -4.84
CA LEU A 80 -14.07 -15.85 -5.11
C LEU A 80 -15.32 -15.60 -5.99
N GLU A 81 -15.60 -16.50 -6.94
CA GLU A 81 -16.84 -16.41 -7.75
C GLU A 81 -18.11 -16.53 -6.90
N ALA A 82 -18.05 -17.30 -5.82
CA ALA A 82 -19.20 -17.55 -4.95
C ALA A 82 -19.27 -16.61 -3.72
N ALA A 83 -18.26 -15.75 -3.52
CA ALA A 83 -18.13 -14.93 -2.32
C ALA A 83 -18.77 -13.53 -2.48
N ASP A 84 -19.13 -12.94 -1.33
CA ASP A 84 -19.54 -11.53 -1.19
C ASP A 84 -18.32 -10.64 -0.91
N ALA A 85 -17.27 -11.23 -0.34
CA ALA A 85 -15.99 -10.58 -0.11
C ALA A 85 -14.82 -11.58 -0.19
N GLY A 86 -13.60 -11.08 -0.40
CA GLY A 86 -12.39 -11.90 -0.42
C GLY A 86 -11.24 -11.26 0.36
N ILE A 87 -10.37 -12.11 0.87
CA ILE A 87 -9.12 -11.74 1.54
C ILE A 87 -8.02 -12.63 0.97
N LEU A 88 -6.95 -12.04 0.45
CA LEU A 88 -5.72 -12.74 0.08
C LEU A 88 -4.61 -12.37 1.04
N CYS A 89 -4.21 -13.31 1.87
CA CYS A 89 -3.24 -13.16 2.95
C CYS A 89 -2.07 -14.11 2.69
N VAL A 90 -1.08 -13.67 1.91
CA VAL A 90 0.04 -14.53 1.45
C VAL A 90 1.36 -13.77 1.46
N GLN A 91 2.47 -14.50 1.53
CA GLN A 91 3.79 -13.92 1.28
C GLN A 91 4.07 -13.87 -0.24
N PRO A 92 4.69 -12.79 -0.76
CA PRO A 92 5.00 -12.69 -2.17
C PRO A 92 6.11 -13.67 -2.54
N GLN A 93 5.99 -14.34 -3.71
CA GLN A 93 7.05 -15.15 -4.30
C GLN A 93 7.30 -14.70 -5.74
N GLU A 94 8.57 -14.78 -6.17
CA GLU A 94 8.95 -14.47 -7.54
C GLU A 94 8.21 -15.41 -8.52
N GLY A 95 7.71 -14.85 -9.62
CA GLY A 95 6.97 -15.60 -10.65
C GLY A 95 5.46 -15.69 -10.43
N GLU A 96 4.92 -15.29 -9.27
CA GLU A 96 3.47 -15.41 -8.98
C GLU A 96 2.60 -14.25 -9.47
N LEU A 97 3.18 -13.25 -10.10
CA LEU A 97 2.41 -12.07 -10.52
C LEU A 97 1.21 -12.44 -11.41
N ALA A 98 1.40 -13.35 -12.38
CA ALA A 98 0.33 -13.78 -13.28
C ALA A 98 -0.82 -14.46 -12.52
N ALA A 99 -0.52 -15.31 -11.53
CA ALA A 99 -1.53 -15.96 -10.68
C ALA A 99 -2.30 -14.92 -9.85
N ARG A 100 -1.60 -13.98 -9.23
CA ARG A 100 -2.24 -12.89 -8.45
C ARG A 100 -3.10 -11.98 -9.32
N MET A 101 -2.66 -11.65 -10.53
CA MET A 101 -3.46 -10.87 -11.48
C MET A 101 -4.74 -11.59 -11.91
N ALA A 102 -4.73 -12.92 -12.05
CA ALA A 102 -5.93 -13.71 -12.33
C ALA A 102 -6.94 -13.66 -11.16
N ILE A 103 -6.46 -13.69 -9.91
CA ILE A 103 -7.28 -13.50 -8.70
C ILE A 103 -7.92 -12.11 -8.73
N VAL A 104 -7.12 -11.05 -8.93
CA VAL A 104 -7.61 -9.66 -9.00
C VAL A 104 -8.63 -9.49 -10.11
N ALA A 105 -8.39 -10.06 -11.31
CA ALA A 105 -9.34 -9.99 -12.43
C ALA A 105 -10.70 -10.64 -12.10
N THR A 106 -10.70 -11.74 -11.33
CA THR A 106 -11.93 -12.36 -10.83
C THR A 106 -12.68 -11.45 -9.87
N VAL A 107 -11.97 -10.85 -8.92
CA VAL A 107 -12.51 -9.88 -7.95
C VAL A 107 -13.15 -8.68 -8.66
N GLU A 108 -12.43 -8.08 -9.63
CA GLU A 108 -12.91 -6.93 -10.41
C GLU A 108 -14.15 -7.26 -11.24
N ARG A 109 -14.15 -8.42 -11.90
CA ARG A 109 -15.32 -8.90 -12.67
C ARG A 109 -16.54 -9.11 -11.77
N ARG A 110 -16.34 -9.71 -10.59
CA ARG A 110 -17.37 -9.99 -9.61
C ARG A 110 -17.83 -8.74 -8.85
N ARG A 111 -17.00 -7.69 -8.82
CA ARG A 111 -17.24 -6.48 -8.04
C ARG A 111 -17.51 -6.77 -6.57
N ILE A 112 -16.72 -7.65 -5.98
CA ILE A 112 -16.78 -7.96 -4.56
C ILE A 112 -15.80 -7.08 -3.77
N ARG A 113 -16.04 -6.89 -2.46
CA ARG A 113 -15.07 -6.25 -1.58
C ARG A 113 -13.87 -7.17 -1.42
N TYR A 114 -12.66 -6.63 -1.58
CA TYR A 114 -11.47 -7.47 -1.54
C TYR A 114 -10.29 -6.77 -0.88
N ALA A 115 -9.72 -7.45 0.12
CA ALA A 115 -8.49 -7.04 0.79
C ALA A 115 -7.30 -7.80 0.21
N HIS A 116 -6.35 -7.07 -0.37
CA HIS A 116 -5.09 -7.60 -0.87
C HIS A 116 -4.01 -7.43 0.21
N MET A 117 -3.68 -8.52 0.92
CA MET A 117 -2.75 -8.51 2.06
C MET A 117 -1.49 -9.31 1.73
N VAL A 118 -0.90 -9.05 0.55
CA VAL A 118 0.32 -9.71 0.09
C VAL A 118 1.52 -9.12 0.82
N GLY A 119 2.30 -9.96 1.50
CA GLY A 119 3.40 -9.54 2.36
C GLY A 119 2.98 -9.15 3.79
N VAL A 120 1.74 -9.43 4.18
CA VAL A 120 1.27 -9.16 5.55
C VAL A 120 2.06 -9.99 6.57
N THR A 121 2.40 -9.34 7.68
CA THR A 121 3.13 -9.96 8.80
C THR A 121 2.39 -9.76 10.12
N PRO A 122 2.69 -10.53 11.18
CA PRO A 122 2.17 -10.26 12.51
C PRO A 122 2.45 -8.83 13.01
N ARG A 123 3.58 -8.24 12.64
CA ARG A 123 3.90 -6.84 12.98
C ARG A 123 2.92 -5.86 12.32
N ILE A 124 2.62 -6.05 11.05
CA ILE A 124 1.63 -5.25 10.31
C ILE A 124 0.24 -5.33 10.94
N MET A 125 -0.15 -6.52 11.42
CA MET A 125 -1.43 -6.70 12.12
C MET A 125 -1.51 -5.91 13.41
N ARG A 126 -0.39 -5.74 14.13
CA ARG A 126 -0.29 -4.96 15.38
C ARG A 126 -0.16 -3.45 15.15
N GLU A 127 0.34 -3.03 13.99
CA GLU A 127 0.65 -1.64 13.66
C GLU A 127 -0.34 -1.07 12.63
N GLY A 128 -0.06 -1.19 11.36
CA GLY A 128 -0.81 -0.54 10.28
C GLY A 128 -2.29 -0.90 10.23
N LEU A 129 -2.62 -2.15 10.60
CA LEU A 129 -4.03 -2.59 10.69
C LEU A 129 -4.75 -2.14 11.97
N CYS A 130 -4.04 -1.60 12.98
CA CYS A 130 -4.66 -1.05 14.19
C CYS A 130 -4.99 0.45 14.07
N ALA A 131 -4.80 1.07 12.91
CA ALA A 131 -5.14 2.48 12.70
C ALA A 131 -6.66 2.73 12.79
N ASP A 132 -7.05 3.95 13.16
CA ASP A 132 -8.42 4.42 12.98
C ASP A 132 -8.68 4.70 11.49
N TYR A 133 -9.20 3.72 10.76
CA TYR A 133 -9.44 3.83 9.32
C TYR A 133 -10.52 4.84 8.94
N GLN A 134 -11.41 5.21 9.86
CA GLN A 134 -12.32 6.32 9.62
C GLN A 134 -11.58 7.65 9.61
N LEU A 135 -10.60 7.82 10.47
CA LEU A 135 -9.74 9.00 10.48
C LEU A 135 -8.76 9.01 9.30
N VAL A 136 -8.17 7.85 8.96
CA VAL A 136 -7.34 7.70 7.73
C VAL A 136 -8.14 8.10 6.50
N ASP A 137 -9.40 7.69 6.40
CA ASP A 137 -10.27 8.05 5.28
C ASP A 137 -10.56 9.55 5.21
N ARG A 138 -10.89 10.17 6.34
CA ARG A 138 -11.14 11.63 6.41
C ARG A 138 -9.89 12.42 6.03
N LEU A 139 -8.72 12.05 6.57
CA LEU A 139 -7.44 12.67 6.23
C LEU A 139 -7.15 12.54 4.72
N SER A 140 -7.26 11.33 4.19
CA SER A 140 -7.04 11.05 2.77
C SER A 140 -8.01 11.84 1.87
N GLN A 141 -9.27 11.95 2.25
CA GLN A 141 -10.27 12.70 1.52
C GLN A 141 -9.92 14.19 1.45
N GLN A 142 -9.60 14.80 2.59
CA GLN A 142 -9.25 16.22 2.63
C GLN A 142 -7.94 16.51 1.92
N LEU A 143 -6.97 15.59 2.02
CA LEU A 143 -5.73 15.69 1.27
C LEU A 143 -5.99 15.69 -0.24
N CYS A 144 -6.81 14.75 -0.74
CA CYS A 144 -7.24 14.74 -2.15
C CYS A 144 -7.90 16.06 -2.58
N GLU A 145 -8.76 16.63 -1.75
CA GLU A 145 -9.47 17.89 -2.06
C GLU A 145 -8.51 19.07 -2.16
N ARG A 146 -7.49 19.13 -1.31
CA ARG A 146 -6.43 20.15 -1.38
C ARG A 146 -5.57 19.96 -2.61
N LEU A 147 -5.11 18.75 -2.87
CA LEU A 147 -4.22 18.41 -3.97
C LEU A 147 -4.86 18.63 -5.34
N ARG A 148 -6.18 18.43 -5.48
CA ARG A 148 -6.91 18.74 -6.72
C ARG A 148 -6.91 20.24 -7.07
N ARG A 149 -6.71 21.11 -6.09
CA ARG A 149 -6.69 22.58 -6.27
C ARG A 149 -5.26 23.13 -6.32
N ALA A 150 -4.30 22.31 -5.93
CA ALA A 150 -2.90 22.70 -5.86
C ALA A 150 -2.23 22.66 -7.22
N SER A 151 -1.18 23.44 -7.38
CA SER A 151 -0.34 23.49 -8.58
C SER A 151 0.99 22.79 -8.40
N ARG A 152 1.51 22.72 -7.17
CA ARG A 152 2.83 22.18 -6.87
C ARG A 152 2.89 21.53 -5.48
N LEU A 153 3.88 20.67 -5.33
CA LEU A 153 4.32 20.09 -4.09
C LEU A 153 5.81 20.40 -3.92
N SER A 154 6.23 20.76 -2.71
CA SER A 154 7.65 20.82 -2.33
C SER A 154 7.91 19.83 -1.20
N VAL A 155 8.96 19.04 -1.33
CA VAL A 155 9.34 18.01 -0.35
C VAL A 155 10.80 18.20 0.02
N LYS A 156 11.10 18.21 1.32
CA LYS A 156 12.46 18.27 1.86
C LYS A 156 12.62 17.31 3.01
N THR A 157 13.80 16.70 3.13
CA THR A 157 14.18 15.89 4.29
C THR A 157 15.56 16.27 4.80
N ARG A 158 15.85 15.86 6.02
CA ARG A 158 17.22 15.99 6.58
C ARG A 158 18.22 15.09 5.85
N GLY A 159 17.74 13.97 5.26
CA GLY A 159 18.54 13.03 4.48
C GLY A 159 18.99 13.58 3.12
N GLY A 160 18.51 14.76 2.70
CA GLY A 160 18.92 15.41 1.46
C GLY A 160 17.91 15.37 0.32
N THR A 161 16.72 14.79 0.51
CA THR A 161 15.63 14.96 -0.45
C THR A 161 15.26 16.44 -0.53
N ASP A 162 15.26 17.00 -1.74
CA ASP A 162 14.80 18.35 -2.06
C ASP A 162 14.29 18.37 -3.51
N PHE A 163 12.96 18.27 -3.67
CA PHE A 163 12.35 18.28 -4.98
C PHE A 163 11.05 19.07 -5.01
N ILE A 164 10.66 19.45 -6.22
CA ILE A 164 9.37 20.05 -6.53
C ILE A 164 8.66 19.15 -7.53
N ALA A 165 7.40 18.80 -7.23
CA ALA A 165 6.50 18.19 -8.18
C ALA A 165 5.46 19.18 -8.66
N ARG A 166 5.06 19.06 -9.95
CA ARG A 166 3.95 19.81 -10.55
C ARG A 166 2.88 18.84 -10.99
N PHE A 167 1.62 19.24 -10.83
CA PHE A 167 0.49 18.38 -11.12
C PHE A 167 -0.02 18.58 -12.53
N GLU A 168 -0.61 17.52 -13.09
CA GLU A 168 -1.32 17.56 -14.35
C GLU A 168 -2.83 17.57 -14.04
N PRO A 169 -3.56 18.65 -14.40
CA PRO A 169 -4.98 18.78 -14.04
C PRO A 169 -5.89 17.68 -14.59
N SER A 170 -5.49 17.02 -15.68
CA SER A 170 -6.22 15.90 -16.27
C SER A 170 -6.00 14.58 -15.52
N HIS A 171 -4.97 14.50 -14.68
CA HIS A 171 -4.68 13.30 -13.90
C HIS A 171 -5.50 13.28 -12.59
N ALA A 172 -6.07 12.13 -12.30
CA ALA A 172 -6.86 11.95 -11.09
C ALA A 172 -5.96 11.72 -9.87
N TRP A 173 -6.39 12.27 -8.74
CA TRP A 173 -5.91 11.85 -7.42
C TRP A 173 -6.72 10.65 -6.96
N VAL A 174 -6.05 9.56 -6.69
CA VAL A 174 -6.62 8.28 -6.25
C VAL A 174 -6.50 8.17 -4.74
N LYS A 175 -7.57 7.73 -4.08
CA LYS A 175 -7.60 7.53 -2.63
C LYS A 175 -7.75 6.04 -2.33
N THR A 176 -6.82 5.47 -1.58
CA THR A 176 -6.83 4.10 -1.07
C THR A 176 -6.75 4.10 0.46
N SER A 177 -7.84 4.49 1.10
CA SER A 177 -7.89 4.74 2.55
C SER A 177 -8.14 3.49 3.40
N GLY A 178 -8.42 2.34 2.78
CA GLY A 178 -8.73 1.09 3.47
C GLY A 178 -10.22 0.86 3.76
N LEU A 179 -11.10 1.84 3.52
CA LEU A 179 -12.54 1.59 3.49
C LEU A 179 -12.90 0.99 2.14
N ILE A 180 -12.97 -0.33 2.09
CA ILE A 180 -13.10 -1.11 0.85
C ILE A 180 -14.57 -1.16 0.41
N ASN A 181 -14.79 -0.92 -0.86
CA ASN A 181 -16.11 -1.01 -1.48
C ASN A 181 -16.08 -1.95 -2.72
N PRO A 182 -17.23 -2.38 -3.25
CA PRO A 182 -17.26 -3.31 -4.39
C PRO A 182 -16.70 -2.77 -5.72
N ARG A 183 -16.37 -1.50 -5.81
CA ARG A 183 -15.82 -0.91 -7.04
C ARG A 183 -14.31 -0.98 -7.11
N TYR A 184 -13.66 -0.97 -5.94
CA TYR A 184 -12.21 -0.91 -5.84
C TYR A 184 -11.74 -1.82 -4.71
N TRP A 185 -10.91 -2.76 -5.05
CA TRP A 185 -10.15 -3.51 -4.06
C TRP A 185 -9.06 -2.61 -3.46
N SER A 186 -8.51 -3.00 -2.33
CA SER A 186 -7.46 -2.24 -1.67
C SER A 186 -6.42 -3.16 -1.04
N ASN A 187 -5.19 -2.68 -1.00
CA ASN A 187 -4.20 -3.24 -0.08
C ASN A 187 -4.67 -3.04 1.36
N LEU A 188 -4.33 -3.96 2.26
CA LEU A 188 -4.41 -3.78 3.70
C LEU A 188 -3.09 -4.23 4.35
N PRO A 189 -2.45 -3.40 5.18
CA PRO A 189 -2.90 -2.07 5.62
C PRO A 189 -3.01 -1.09 4.46
N ALA A 190 -3.77 -0.04 4.67
CA ALA A 190 -3.99 1.00 3.69
C ALA A 190 -3.75 2.39 4.30
N GLY A 191 -4.02 3.41 3.53
CA GLY A 191 -3.82 4.81 3.87
C GLY A 191 -2.84 5.45 2.90
N GLU A 192 -3.35 5.78 1.71
CA GLU A 192 -2.54 6.39 0.65
C GLU A 192 -3.40 7.27 -0.25
N VAL A 193 -2.76 8.31 -0.78
CA VAL A 193 -3.31 9.18 -1.81
C VAL A 193 -2.24 9.39 -2.86
N PHE A 194 -2.52 9.06 -4.11
CA PHE A 194 -1.52 9.14 -5.18
C PHE A 194 -2.04 9.71 -6.49
N THR A 195 -1.13 10.15 -7.34
CA THR A 195 -1.39 10.59 -8.71
C THR A 195 -0.16 10.38 -9.57
N THR A 196 -0.29 10.49 -10.89
CA THR A 196 0.85 10.65 -11.80
C THR A 196 1.18 12.14 -11.92
N PRO A 197 2.37 12.61 -11.51
CA PRO A 197 2.73 14.01 -11.61
C PRO A 197 3.01 14.41 -13.06
N ARG A 198 2.84 15.71 -13.38
CA ARG A 198 3.28 16.29 -14.65
C ARG A 198 4.80 16.30 -14.76
N SER A 199 5.47 16.73 -13.70
CA SER A 199 6.93 16.66 -13.55
C SER A 199 7.33 16.54 -12.09
N VAL A 200 8.52 15.98 -11.89
CA VAL A 200 9.28 16.02 -10.63
C VAL A 200 10.66 16.52 -10.99
N ASP A 201 11.18 17.50 -10.24
CA ASP A 201 12.47 18.11 -10.49
C ASP A 201 13.21 18.32 -9.17
N GLY A 202 14.41 17.76 -9.06
CA GLY A 202 15.28 17.83 -7.87
C GLY A 202 15.86 16.49 -7.47
N THR A 203 16.35 16.43 -6.23
CA THR A 203 17.00 15.25 -5.64
C THR A 203 16.01 14.48 -4.78
N PHE A 204 15.91 13.18 -4.99
CA PHE A 204 15.21 12.25 -4.12
C PHE A 204 16.20 11.30 -3.46
N VAL A 205 16.24 11.25 -2.13
CA VAL A 205 17.06 10.32 -1.36
C VAL A 205 16.16 9.20 -0.84
N CYS A 206 16.34 8.00 -1.39
CA CYS A 206 15.69 6.80 -0.89
C CYS A 206 16.53 6.23 0.27
N ASP A 207 16.13 6.55 1.49
CA ASP A 207 16.69 6.06 2.74
C ASP A 207 15.72 5.16 3.53
N GLY A 208 14.63 4.78 2.88
CA GLY A 208 13.61 3.83 3.35
C GLY A 208 13.65 2.52 2.58
N THR A 209 12.50 2.09 2.11
CA THR A 209 12.30 0.87 1.30
C THR A 209 12.31 1.22 -0.18
N ALA A 210 12.94 0.39 -1.00
CA ALA A 210 12.91 0.50 -2.46
C ALA A 210 12.24 -0.75 -3.05
N GLY A 211 10.99 -0.66 -3.43
CA GLY A 211 10.21 -1.75 -4.04
C GLY A 211 10.41 -3.13 -3.39
N ASP A 212 9.62 -4.11 -3.74
CA ASP A 212 9.77 -5.45 -3.16
C ASP A 212 11.06 -6.15 -3.61
N TYR A 213 11.42 -6.02 -4.90
CA TYR A 213 12.60 -6.67 -5.46
C TYR A 213 13.90 -6.18 -4.81
N PHE A 214 14.09 -4.85 -4.75
CA PHE A 214 15.30 -4.27 -4.16
C PHE A 214 15.36 -4.49 -2.67
N ASN A 215 14.21 -4.39 -1.99
CA ASN A 215 14.13 -4.63 -0.56
C ASN A 215 14.45 -6.09 -0.21
N ALA A 216 13.98 -7.06 -0.98
CA ALA A 216 14.34 -8.47 -0.80
C ALA A 216 15.83 -8.74 -1.02
N LYS A 217 16.47 -8.04 -1.97
CA LYS A 217 17.86 -8.24 -2.35
C LYS A 217 18.84 -7.46 -1.48
N TYR A 218 18.50 -6.25 -1.09
CA TYR A 218 19.42 -5.30 -0.44
C TYR A 218 19.04 -4.89 0.97
N GLY A 219 17.79 -5.18 1.37
CA GLY A 219 17.22 -4.71 2.64
C GLY A 219 16.83 -3.23 2.63
N PRO A 220 16.43 -2.69 3.79
CA PRO A 220 16.18 -1.28 3.97
C PRO A 220 17.43 -0.43 3.72
N LEU A 221 17.28 0.76 3.14
CA LEU A 221 18.38 1.60 2.65
C LEU A 221 18.81 2.70 3.64
N ASP A 222 18.46 2.59 4.93
CA ASP A 222 18.78 3.58 5.97
C ASP A 222 20.28 3.81 6.15
N SER A 223 21.10 2.78 5.99
CA SER A 223 22.58 2.87 6.10
C SER A 223 23.29 3.11 4.77
N THR A 224 22.62 2.85 3.63
CA THR A 224 23.19 2.98 2.28
C THR A 224 22.18 3.60 1.33
N PRO A 225 21.83 4.89 1.52
CA PRO A 225 20.77 5.54 0.75
C PRO A 225 21.11 5.61 -0.74
N LEU A 226 20.07 5.51 -1.54
CA LEU A 226 20.13 5.71 -2.97
C LEU A 226 19.72 7.14 -3.29
N VAL A 227 20.65 7.94 -3.81
CA VAL A 227 20.41 9.34 -4.19
C VAL A 227 20.06 9.40 -5.67
N LEU A 228 18.89 9.91 -5.97
CA LEU A 228 18.31 9.95 -7.30
C LEU A 228 18.13 11.40 -7.75
N GLU A 229 18.71 11.75 -8.88
CA GLU A 229 18.46 13.05 -9.53
C GLU A 229 17.33 12.90 -10.55
N VAL A 230 16.30 13.71 -10.43
CA VAL A 230 15.13 13.69 -11.30
C VAL A 230 14.97 15.03 -11.99
N ARG A 231 14.80 15.05 -13.31
CA ARG A 231 14.57 16.23 -14.12
C ARG A 231 13.44 16.01 -15.13
N GLY A 232 12.48 16.92 -15.15
CA GLY A 232 11.31 16.78 -16.03
C GLY A 232 10.55 15.48 -15.82
N GLY A 233 10.54 14.96 -14.58
CA GLY A 233 9.90 13.69 -14.23
C GLY A 233 10.63 12.45 -14.74
N ARG A 234 11.96 12.54 -15.03
CA ARG A 234 12.78 11.37 -15.43
C ARG A 234 14.02 11.24 -14.56
N LEU A 235 14.40 10.01 -14.28
CA LEU A 235 15.65 9.68 -13.62
C LEU A 235 16.82 10.02 -14.56
N VAL A 236 17.70 10.94 -14.13
CA VAL A 236 18.86 11.36 -14.94
C VAL A 236 20.20 10.98 -14.31
N ASP A 237 20.23 10.67 -13.02
CA ASP A 237 21.41 10.15 -12.32
C ASP A 237 20.99 9.35 -11.09
N ALA A 238 21.81 8.39 -10.70
CA ALA A 238 21.65 7.60 -9.49
C ALA A 238 23.01 7.40 -8.82
N GLN A 239 23.09 7.68 -7.51
CA GLN A 239 24.32 7.55 -6.72
C GLN A 239 24.03 6.72 -5.46
N CYS A 240 24.97 5.83 -5.10
CA CYS A 240 24.92 5.03 -3.89
C CYS A 240 26.35 4.55 -3.58
N GLU A 241 26.70 4.41 -2.30
CA GLU A 241 27.97 3.79 -1.88
C GLU A 241 28.06 2.32 -2.35
N ARG A 242 26.92 1.62 -2.43
CA ARG A 242 26.82 0.29 -3.00
C ARG A 242 26.65 0.36 -4.51
N ALA A 243 27.75 0.13 -5.23
CA ALA A 243 27.76 0.17 -6.70
C ALA A 243 26.85 -0.90 -7.34
N ASP A 244 26.69 -2.05 -6.71
CA ASP A 244 25.79 -3.12 -7.16
C ASP A 244 24.31 -2.67 -7.11
N LEU A 245 23.86 -2.10 -5.99
CA LEU A 245 22.51 -1.54 -5.85
C LEU A 245 22.27 -0.42 -6.86
N ARG A 246 23.21 0.53 -6.98
CA ARG A 246 23.10 1.64 -7.92
C ARG A 246 22.92 1.13 -9.36
N ASN A 247 23.74 0.18 -9.78
CA ASN A 247 23.70 -0.35 -11.14
C ASN A 247 22.39 -1.09 -11.39
N ASP A 248 21.99 -1.97 -10.48
CA ASP A 248 20.74 -2.71 -10.60
C ASP A 248 19.53 -1.78 -10.68
N PHE A 249 19.50 -0.74 -9.86
CA PHE A 249 18.40 0.22 -9.87
C PHE A 249 18.37 1.03 -11.16
N TRP A 250 19.55 1.46 -11.62
CA TRP A 250 19.68 2.16 -12.90
C TRP A 250 19.20 1.31 -14.06
N ASP A 251 19.68 0.08 -14.14
CA ASP A 251 19.33 -0.86 -15.22
C ASP A 251 17.81 -1.19 -15.19
N TYR A 252 17.25 -1.40 -13.99
CA TYR A 252 15.81 -1.61 -13.84
C TYR A 252 14.99 -0.43 -14.36
N CYS A 253 15.35 0.79 -14.01
CA CYS A 253 14.69 2.00 -14.48
C CYS A 253 14.94 2.29 -15.97
N HIS A 254 15.85 1.60 -16.64
CA HIS A 254 16.14 1.75 -18.08
C HIS A 254 15.83 0.49 -18.90
N THR A 255 15.13 -0.49 -18.31
CA THR A 255 14.78 -1.76 -18.99
C THR A 255 13.84 -1.55 -20.18
N GLY A 256 13.01 -0.50 -20.17
CA GLY A 256 12.02 -0.28 -21.23
C GLY A 256 11.50 1.15 -21.32
N THR A 257 10.60 1.37 -22.24
CA THR A 257 9.99 2.69 -22.45
C THR A 257 9.29 3.16 -21.18
N ASN A 258 9.58 4.39 -20.74
CA ASN A 258 9.05 5.05 -19.55
C ASN A 258 9.40 4.39 -18.21
N SER A 259 10.28 3.37 -18.17
CA SER A 259 10.72 2.79 -16.89
C SER A 259 11.50 3.79 -16.01
N ASP A 260 12.11 4.81 -16.62
CA ASP A 260 12.82 5.93 -15.97
C ASP A 260 11.92 7.09 -15.57
N ARG A 261 10.64 7.05 -15.96
CA ARG A 261 9.69 8.13 -15.72
C ARG A 261 9.00 7.97 -14.38
N VAL A 262 8.86 9.07 -13.64
CA VAL A 262 8.05 9.09 -12.42
C VAL A 262 6.59 8.86 -12.80
N GLY A 263 6.09 7.69 -12.51
CA GLY A 263 4.70 7.26 -12.76
C GLY A 263 3.78 7.56 -11.61
N GLU A 264 4.34 7.61 -10.41
CA GLU A 264 3.58 7.85 -9.20
C GLU A 264 4.25 8.88 -8.29
N LEU A 265 3.41 9.73 -7.70
CA LEU A 265 3.71 10.58 -6.56
C LEU A 265 2.63 10.32 -5.52
N ALA A 266 3.02 9.82 -4.36
CA ALA A 266 2.09 9.34 -3.34
C ALA A 266 2.35 9.91 -1.96
N PHE A 267 1.30 9.95 -1.16
CA PHE A 267 1.32 10.30 0.26
C PHE A 267 0.87 9.11 1.08
N GLY A 268 1.69 8.65 2.02
CA GLY A 268 1.24 7.75 3.08
C GLY A 268 0.34 8.52 4.07
N THR A 269 -0.88 8.02 4.28
CA THR A 269 -1.87 8.68 5.12
C THR A 269 -2.28 7.86 6.35
N ASN A 270 -1.63 6.73 6.60
CA ASN A 270 -1.83 5.97 7.82
C ASN A 270 -1.11 6.64 8.99
N TYR A 271 -1.69 7.70 9.50
CA TYR A 271 -1.13 8.59 10.51
C TYR A 271 -0.76 7.89 11.84
N GLY A 272 -1.24 6.66 12.06
CA GLY A 272 -0.87 5.83 13.20
C GLY A 272 0.54 5.22 13.10
N LEU A 273 1.08 5.10 11.90
CA LEU A 273 2.41 4.60 11.67
C LEU A 273 3.47 5.65 12.00
N ARG A 274 4.60 5.21 12.57
CA ARG A 274 5.69 6.10 12.99
C ARG A 274 7.01 5.79 12.31
N GLU A 275 7.21 4.56 11.89
CA GLU A 275 8.47 4.10 11.31
C GLU A 275 8.24 3.11 10.17
N MET A 276 9.19 3.06 9.27
CA MET A 276 9.28 2.02 8.23
C MET A 276 9.89 0.77 8.84
N ILE A 277 9.34 -0.39 8.46
CA ILE A 277 9.69 -1.70 9.02
C ILE A 277 10.41 -2.61 8.02
N GLY A 278 10.70 -2.10 6.81
CA GLY A 278 11.29 -2.87 5.73
C GLY A 278 10.29 -3.79 5.02
N VAL A 279 9.01 -3.46 5.05
CA VAL A 279 7.96 -4.16 4.30
C VAL A 279 7.15 -3.13 3.52
N LEU A 280 7.29 -3.13 2.20
CA LEU A 280 6.71 -2.11 1.33
C LEU A 280 5.21 -1.93 1.57
N LEU A 281 4.45 -3.02 1.73
CA LEU A 281 3.01 -3.00 1.99
C LEU A 281 2.60 -2.02 3.10
N GLN A 282 3.41 -1.90 4.16
CA GLN A 282 3.17 -0.94 5.25
C GLN A 282 3.94 0.36 5.07
N ASP A 283 5.20 0.28 4.61
CA ASP A 283 6.12 1.41 4.61
C ASP A 283 5.64 2.55 3.73
N GLU A 284 5.00 2.26 2.59
CA GLU A 284 4.40 3.24 1.69
C GLU A 284 3.18 3.97 2.32
N LYS A 285 2.63 3.45 3.43
CA LYS A 285 1.51 4.05 4.16
C LYS A 285 1.95 4.96 5.31
N VAL A 286 3.25 4.93 5.67
CA VAL A 286 3.83 5.81 6.69
C VAL A 286 3.67 7.28 6.25
N PRO A 287 3.27 8.20 7.17
CA PRO A 287 3.14 9.62 6.84
C PRO A 287 4.40 10.19 6.18
N GLY A 288 4.24 10.67 4.96
CA GLY A 288 5.34 11.15 4.13
C GLY A 288 4.95 11.18 2.67
N VAL A 289 5.95 11.35 1.81
CA VAL A 289 5.80 11.31 0.36
C VAL A 289 6.79 10.30 -0.20
N HIS A 290 6.32 9.48 -1.14
CA HIS A 290 7.17 8.63 -1.95
C HIS A 290 6.89 8.87 -3.44
N ILE A 291 7.78 8.39 -4.28
CA ILE A 291 7.60 8.36 -5.73
C ILE A 291 7.83 6.95 -6.25
N ALA A 292 7.23 6.62 -7.39
CA ALA A 292 7.58 5.41 -8.10
C ALA A 292 7.99 5.70 -9.54
N PHE A 293 8.99 4.96 -10.01
CA PHE A 293 9.38 4.99 -11.42
C PHE A 293 8.68 3.86 -12.19
N GLY A 294 8.20 4.18 -13.38
CA GLY A 294 7.56 3.24 -14.28
C GLY A 294 6.04 3.44 -14.41
N ASP A 295 5.25 2.36 -14.31
CA ASP A 295 3.82 2.38 -14.63
C ASP A 295 3.03 3.42 -13.81
N PRO A 296 2.24 4.29 -14.48
CA PRO A 296 1.53 5.39 -13.85
C PRO A 296 0.15 4.98 -13.29
N TYR A 297 -0.21 3.70 -13.32
CA TYR A 297 -1.58 3.25 -13.04
C TYR A 297 -2.64 4.00 -13.85
N GLY A 298 -2.43 4.12 -15.17
CA GLY A 298 -3.21 4.98 -16.07
C GLY A 298 -4.72 4.75 -16.04
N ARG A 299 -5.18 3.54 -15.71
CA ARG A 299 -6.61 3.26 -15.50
C ARG A 299 -7.20 4.07 -14.35
N GLN A 300 -6.41 4.39 -13.34
CA GLN A 300 -6.82 5.07 -12.11
C GLN A 300 -6.45 6.55 -12.16
N THR A 301 -5.23 6.86 -12.58
CA THR A 301 -4.69 8.23 -12.63
C THR A 301 -5.07 8.99 -13.88
N HIS A 302 -5.56 8.33 -14.92
CA HIS A 302 -5.85 8.88 -16.25
C HIS A 302 -4.60 9.31 -17.05
N ALA A 303 -3.40 8.86 -16.64
CA ALA A 303 -2.21 9.07 -17.45
C ALA A 303 -2.30 8.26 -18.76
N ASP A 304 -1.85 8.88 -19.86
CA ASP A 304 -1.99 8.39 -21.24
C ASP A 304 -0.81 7.53 -21.72
N TRP A 305 0.05 7.11 -20.81
CA TRP A 305 1.24 6.30 -21.07
C TRP A 305 1.30 5.10 -20.12
N ALA A 306 2.18 4.15 -20.43
CA ALA A 306 2.39 2.95 -19.65
C ALA A 306 3.88 2.59 -19.58
N ALA A 307 4.26 1.78 -18.61
CA ALA A 307 5.55 1.11 -18.52
C ALA A 307 5.35 -0.34 -18.11
N ARG A 308 6.41 -1.16 -18.24
CA ARG A 308 6.38 -2.56 -17.79
C ARG A 308 6.90 -2.75 -16.37
N THR A 309 7.55 -1.73 -15.86
CA THR A 309 8.16 -1.71 -14.52
C THR A 309 7.37 -0.77 -13.63
N HIS A 310 7.43 -1.00 -12.34
CA HIS A 310 6.98 -0.08 -11.29
C HIS A 310 7.86 -0.32 -10.07
N VAL A 311 8.49 0.72 -9.55
CA VAL A 311 9.32 0.62 -8.36
C VAL A 311 9.16 1.86 -7.48
N ASP A 312 8.62 1.64 -6.30
CA ASP A 312 8.50 2.65 -5.26
C ASP A 312 9.86 2.94 -4.65
N VAL A 313 10.12 4.19 -4.34
CA VAL A 313 11.27 4.62 -3.55
C VAL A 313 10.79 5.54 -2.43
N LEU A 314 11.12 5.17 -1.21
CA LEU A 314 10.60 5.81 -0.01
C LEU A 314 11.69 6.63 0.70
N THR A 315 11.31 7.83 1.18
CA THR A 315 12.17 8.70 1.97
C THR A 315 11.59 8.95 3.36
N ARG A 316 12.46 9.15 4.35
CA ARG A 316 12.06 9.31 5.76
C ARG A 316 11.98 10.77 6.17
N GLY A 317 11.13 11.08 7.15
CA GLY A 317 11.15 12.37 7.84
C GLY A 317 10.83 13.58 6.95
N CYS A 318 9.85 13.42 6.03
CA CYS A 318 9.49 14.47 5.09
C CYS A 318 8.95 15.72 5.77
N ASN A 319 9.39 16.89 5.25
CA ASN A 319 8.70 18.16 5.37
C ASN A 319 8.04 18.44 4.02
N VAL A 320 6.72 18.65 4.01
CA VAL A 320 5.93 18.72 2.78
C VAL A 320 5.06 19.96 2.75
N TRP A 321 5.13 20.70 1.65
CA TRP A 321 4.30 21.88 1.38
C TRP A 321 3.46 21.66 0.13
N ILE A 322 2.16 21.84 0.26
CA ILE A 322 1.22 21.93 -0.86
C ILE A 322 1.07 23.42 -1.20
N ASP A 323 1.50 23.81 -2.40
CA ASP A 323 1.76 25.22 -2.76
C ASP A 323 2.67 25.89 -1.68
N ASP A 324 2.13 26.75 -0.84
CA ASP A 324 2.88 27.44 0.22
C ASP A 324 2.48 26.98 1.65
N GLU A 325 1.56 26.03 1.78
CA GLU A 325 1.06 25.53 3.05
C GLU A 325 1.80 24.24 3.45
N GLN A 326 2.50 24.26 4.59
CA GLN A 326 3.11 23.04 5.13
C GLN A 326 2.03 22.13 5.71
N VAL A 327 1.99 20.87 5.26
CA VAL A 327 1.00 19.86 5.69
C VAL A 327 1.63 18.69 6.45
N ILE A 328 2.93 18.44 6.24
CA ILE A 328 3.71 17.44 6.99
C ILE A 328 4.99 18.12 7.49
N ALA A 329 5.33 17.87 8.75
CA ALA A 329 6.57 18.30 9.39
C ALA A 329 7.26 17.07 10.01
N GLU A 330 8.54 16.84 9.66
CA GLU A 330 9.36 15.73 10.18
C GLU A 330 8.62 14.37 10.11
N GLY A 331 7.94 14.09 8.99
CA GLY A 331 7.19 12.86 8.78
C GLY A 331 5.88 12.74 9.57
N GLN A 332 5.34 13.84 10.10
CA GLN A 332 4.07 13.84 10.82
C GLN A 332 3.10 14.84 10.20
N TYR A 333 1.84 14.44 9.97
CA TYR A 333 0.81 15.36 9.54
C TYR A 333 0.55 16.45 10.58
N LEU A 334 0.45 17.68 10.15
CA LEU A 334 -0.03 18.81 10.96
C LEU A 334 -1.56 18.73 11.02
N LEU A 335 -2.07 17.87 11.90
CA LEU A 335 -3.49 17.48 11.94
C LEU A 335 -4.43 18.67 12.22
N ASP A 336 -3.94 19.73 12.87
CA ASP A 336 -4.64 21.00 13.07
C ASP A 336 -4.93 21.75 11.75
N ARG A 337 -4.26 21.36 10.68
CA ARG A 337 -4.50 21.86 9.31
C ARG A 337 -5.66 21.14 8.60
N PHE A 338 -6.22 20.09 9.20
CA PHE A 338 -7.26 19.26 8.62
C PHE A 338 -8.49 19.27 9.52
N ASP A 339 -9.67 19.42 8.94
CA ASP A 339 -10.95 19.29 9.68
C ASP A 339 -11.32 17.80 9.79
N LEU A 340 -10.72 17.12 10.73
CA LEU A 340 -10.90 15.68 10.92
C LEU A 340 -12.12 15.33 11.79
N GLY A 341 -12.85 16.33 12.29
CA GLY A 341 -13.94 16.14 13.24
C GLY A 341 -13.44 15.69 14.63
N ALA A 342 -14.34 15.56 15.58
CA ALA A 342 -13.99 14.98 16.88
C ALA A 342 -13.59 13.51 16.70
N PRO A 343 -12.54 13.01 17.41
CA PRO A 343 -12.23 11.58 17.42
C PRO A 343 -13.47 10.81 17.85
N ALA A 344 -13.78 9.70 17.16
CA ALA A 344 -14.79 8.78 17.65
C ALA A 344 -14.39 8.36 19.07
N GLU A 345 -15.31 8.51 20.05
CA GLU A 345 -15.06 8.10 21.43
C GLU A 345 -14.54 6.66 21.40
N ARG A 346 -13.32 6.44 21.93
CA ARG A 346 -12.81 5.08 22.11
C ARG A 346 -13.81 4.35 22.98
N SER A 347 -14.51 3.38 22.40
CA SER A 347 -15.33 2.45 23.17
C SER A 347 -14.40 1.78 24.19
N THR A 348 -14.40 2.26 25.40
CA THR A 348 -13.76 1.60 26.53
C THR A 348 -14.57 0.32 26.77
N VAL A 349 -14.04 -0.80 26.27
CA VAL A 349 -14.53 -2.11 26.71
C VAL A 349 -14.27 -2.18 28.21
N PRO A 350 -15.31 -2.34 29.05
CA PRO A 350 -15.09 -2.50 30.48
C PRO A 350 -14.32 -3.80 30.71
N THR A 351 -13.16 -3.70 31.30
CA THR A 351 -12.47 -4.86 31.93
C THR A 351 -13.37 -5.45 32.98
N ARG A 352 -13.91 -6.63 32.74
CA ARG A 352 -14.39 -7.55 33.76
C ARG A 352 -13.66 -8.88 33.65
#